data_4d924c74b297fdaed4c162bd25ecef8c
#
_entry.id   4d924c74b297fdaed4c162bd25ecef8c
#
_cell.length_a   1.000
_cell.length_b   1.000
_cell.length_c   1.000
_cell.angle_alpha   90.00
_cell.angle_beta   90.00
_cell.angle_gamma   90.00
#
_symmetry.space_group_name_H-M   'P 1'
#
loop_
_entity.id
_entity.type
_entity.pdbx_description
1 polymer ?
#
loop_
_entity_poly.entity_id
_entity_poly.type
_entity_poly.pdbx_seq_one_letter_code
_entity_poly.pdbx_strand_id
1 'polypeptide(L)'
;VSAQADYDARLKKIQARMGEQGIDALIASRLSTVGYVFGAFVPWRGVAVIPREGEPQLFVLGLDSERVKDDSFFKNVTGVAPLPGMAMWEQILSYLRVRGLEKGRIGVELGHSPIRIETFLLASEYEILKDAFPQAKFENATHFLNEIFIIKDEAEIESFRQAAEICDLGLGVVLKELRVGMTETEVAGIAEHAMRKAGSELNWTFTGGQEIGSGHRASYYWGGCTPPTRKRIERGDNVILDLHAMYNLYLGDLARNAIMGEPTPAQRELSDIFVAACNLLLESLKPGATYGEVADKMDAFMDRTGYRQYALPGYGHGIGILGNEYYPVVMNSSVPYESKGDLVLQPNMVEVAALVLNKPGVAGMRMEMTVLITKDGNEPLNKVPFEPAIIER
;
A
#
# COMPACT_ATOMS: atom_id res chain seq x y z
N VAL A 1 23.17 11.72 -0.24
CA VAL A 1 23.32 10.47 0.58
C VAL A 1 21.92 10.14 0.99
N SER A 2 21.35 9.02 0.48
CA SER A 2 20.04 8.54 0.90
C SER A 2 20.06 8.23 2.40
N ALA A 3 19.02 8.59 3.13
CA ALA A 3 18.88 8.24 4.53
C ALA A 3 18.88 6.70 4.66
N GLN A 4 19.77 6.17 5.47
CA GLN A 4 19.80 4.73 5.76
C GLN A 4 18.77 4.42 6.85
N ALA A 5 17.97 3.37 6.67
CA ALA A 5 16.98 2.94 7.65
C ALA A 5 17.65 2.56 8.99
N ASP A 6 17.12 3.10 10.08
CA ASP A 6 17.55 2.75 11.45
C ASP A 6 16.63 1.66 12.01
N TYR A 7 16.96 0.41 11.70
CA TYR A 7 16.18 -0.75 12.14
C TYR A 7 16.19 -0.95 13.66
N ASP A 8 17.26 -0.51 14.35
CA ASP A 8 17.29 -0.51 15.81
C ASP A 8 16.27 0.47 16.39
N ALA A 9 16.15 1.67 15.82
CA ALA A 9 15.14 2.63 16.25
C ALA A 9 13.71 2.11 15.97
N ARG A 10 13.49 1.47 14.83
CA ARG A 10 12.21 0.84 14.48
C ARG A 10 11.83 -0.26 15.46
N LEU A 11 12.77 -1.14 15.78
CA LEU A 11 12.58 -2.20 16.78
C LEU A 11 12.22 -1.60 18.15
N LYS A 12 12.96 -0.60 18.61
CA LYS A 12 12.71 0.07 19.89
C LYS A 12 11.34 0.74 19.92
N LYS A 13 10.87 1.33 18.83
CA LYS A 13 9.54 1.91 18.71
C LYS A 13 8.44 0.86 18.95
N ILE A 14 8.58 -0.32 18.34
CA ILE A 14 7.67 -1.46 18.57
C ILE A 14 7.75 -1.94 20.03
N GLN A 15 8.95 -2.14 20.55
CA GLN A 15 9.17 -2.64 21.91
C GLN A 15 8.63 -1.68 22.99
N ALA A 16 8.80 -0.37 22.79
CA ALA A 16 8.21 0.64 23.69
C ALA A 16 6.68 0.53 23.70
N ARG A 17 6.07 0.41 22.52
CA ARG A 17 4.61 0.27 22.41
C ARG A 17 4.12 -1.04 23.03
N MET A 18 4.87 -2.14 22.85
CA MET A 18 4.60 -3.40 23.55
C MET A 18 4.62 -3.23 25.06
N GLY A 19 5.60 -2.48 25.58
CA GLY A 19 5.70 -2.16 27.02
C GLY A 19 4.47 -1.41 27.53
N GLU A 20 4.01 -0.40 26.83
CA GLU A 20 2.78 0.37 27.15
C GLU A 20 1.53 -0.53 27.18
N GLN A 21 1.45 -1.51 26.30
CA GLN A 21 0.34 -2.45 26.21
C GLN A 21 0.52 -3.66 27.17
N GLY A 22 1.67 -3.79 27.82
CA GLY A 22 2.02 -4.93 28.66
C GLY A 22 2.20 -6.23 27.89
N ILE A 23 2.59 -6.18 26.61
CA ILE A 23 2.88 -7.33 25.76
C ILE A 23 4.33 -7.77 25.99
N ASP A 24 4.54 -9.06 26.26
CA ASP A 24 5.87 -9.63 26.55
C ASP A 24 6.61 -10.07 25.30
N ALA A 25 5.88 -10.52 24.28
CA ALA A 25 6.41 -10.85 22.96
C ALA A 25 5.36 -10.59 21.88
N LEU A 26 5.81 -10.29 20.67
CA LEU A 26 4.97 -10.15 19.47
C LEU A 26 5.34 -11.26 18.47
N ILE A 27 4.36 -11.99 18.00
CA ILE A 27 4.48 -12.90 16.86
C ILE A 27 4.00 -12.15 15.62
N ALA A 28 4.96 -11.69 14.83
CA ALA A 28 4.72 -10.91 13.62
C ALA A 28 4.79 -11.82 12.41
N SER A 29 3.72 -11.86 11.63
CA SER A 29 3.60 -12.73 10.46
C SER A 29 3.33 -11.97 9.17
N ARG A 30 2.99 -10.67 9.23
CA ARG A 30 2.81 -9.83 8.05
C ARG A 30 4.13 -9.58 7.34
N LEU A 31 4.09 -9.63 6.00
CA LEU A 31 5.24 -9.24 5.17
C LEU A 31 5.71 -7.81 5.46
N SER A 32 4.76 -6.88 5.66
CA SER A 32 5.06 -5.49 5.99
C SER A 32 5.77 -5.36 7.35
N THR A 33 5.33 -6.09 8.38
CA THR A 33 5.98 -6.05 9.70
C THR A 33 7.38 -6.68 9.66
N VAL A 34 7.53 -7.80 8.96
CA VAL A 34 8.85 -8.43 8.75
C VAL A 34 9.77 -7.49 7.96
N GLY A 35 9.28 -6.88 6.88
CA GLY A 35 10.03 -5.90 6.09
C GLY A 35 10.42 -4.66 6.90
N TYR A 36 9.52 -4.13 7.73
CA TYR A 36 9.77 -2.98 8.58
C TYR A 36 10.88 -3.21 9.61
N VAL A 37 10.90 -4.40 10.22
CA VAL A 37 11.86 -4.76 11.28
C VAL A 37 13.18 -5.28 10.70
N PHE A 38 13.14 -6.13 9.70
CA PHE A 38 14.33 -6.83 9.20
C PHE A 38 14.91 -6.21 7.91
N GLY A 39 14.14 -5.42 7.17
CA GLY A 39 14.56 -4.88 5.88
C GLY A 39 14.58 -5.90 4.74
N ALA A 40 14.00 -7.07 4.93
CA ALA A 40 14.04 -8.17 3.97
C ALA A 40 12.64 -8.54 3.44
N PHE A 41 12.57 -8.86 2.15
CA PHE A 41 11.38 -9.44 1.55
C PHE A 41 11.35 -10.96 1.77
N VAL A 42 10.29 -11.47 2.41
CA VAL A 42 10.14 -12.90 2.73
C VAL A 42 8.86 -13.46 2.07
N PRO A 43 8.89 -13.76 0.76
CA PRO A 43 7.68 -14.07 -0.01
C PRO A 43 7.03 -15.40 0.33
N TRP A 44 7.78 -16.35 0.90
CA TRP A 44 7.24 -17.67 1.24
C TRP A 44 6.42 -17.63 2.54
N ARG A 45 7.04 -17.92 3.63
CA ARG A 45 6.47 -17.78 4.96
C ARG A 45 7.56 -17.33 5.92
N GLY A 46 7.41 -16.16 6.49
CA GLY A 46 8.25 -15.67 7.57
C GLY A 46 7.39 -15.42 8.80
N VAL A 47 7.90 -15.80 9.96
CA VAL A 47 7.29 -15.45 11.26
C VAL A 47 8.39 -14.91 12.14
N ALA A 48 8.26 -13.65 12.54
CA ALA A 48 9.18 -13.05 13.49
C ALA A 48 8.63 -13.15 14.92
N VAL A 49 9.49 -13.44 15.86
CA VAL A 49 9.21 -13.28 17.28
C VAL A 49 10.02 -12.09 17.78
N ILE A 50 9.33 -11.05 18.18
CA ILE A 50 9.92 -9.82 18.71
C ILE A 50 9.71 -9.82 20.22
N PRO A 51 10.74 -10.03 21.03
CA PRO A 51 10.62 -9.93 22.47
C PRO A 51 10.51 -8.47 22.90
N ARG A 52 9.92 -8.20 24.08
CA ARG A 52 9.84 -6.83 24.62
C ARG A 52 11.22 -6.20 24.83
N GLU A 53 12.25 -7.02 25.03
CA GLU A 53 13.65 -6.60 25.18
C GLU A 53 14.57 -7.53 24.39
N GLY A 54 15.64 -6.97 23.78
CA GLY A 54 16.60 -7.69 22.98
C GLY A 54 16.26 -7.77 21.50
N GLU A 55 17.04 -8.53 20.76
CA GLU A 55 16.88 -8.65 19.30
C GLU A 55 15.75 -9.60 18.90
N PRO A 56 15.11 -9.33 17.75
CA PRO A 56 14.07 -10.20 17.22
C PRO A 56 14.67 -11.45 16.60
N GLN A 57 13.86 -12.50 16.51
CA GLN A 57 14.19 -13.76 15.83
C GLN A 57 13.23 -13.97 14.66
N LEU A 58 13.76 -14.25 13.48
CA LEU A 58 12.98 -14.56 12.29
C LEU A 58 13.08 -16.04 11.94
N PHE A 59 11.95 -16.70 11.75
CA PHE A 59 11.83 -18.08 11.27
C PHE A 59 11.32 -18.04 9.84
N VAL A 60 12.03 -18.70 8.93
CA VAL A 60 11.72 -18.70 7.49
C VAL A 60 11.83 -20.11 6.92
N LEU A 61 11.32 -20.31 5.72
CA LEU A 61 11.54 -21.54 4.99
C LEU A 61 13.05 -21.74 4.71
N GLY A 62 13.57 -22.94 4.97
CA GLY A 62 14.99 -23.22 4.91
C GLY A 62 15.65 -22.92 3.57
N LEU A 63 14.91 -23.13 2.47
CA LEU A 63 15.42 -22.81 1.12
C LEU A 63 15.69 -21.31 0.88
N ASP A 64 15.09 -20.42 1.66
CA ASP A 64 15.21 -18.96 1.53
C ASP A 64 16.07 -18.32 2.64
N SER A 65 16.50 -19.12 3.61
CA SER A 65 17.10 -18.62 4.85
C SER A 65 18.44 -17.89 4.64
N GLU A 66 19.29 -18.37 3.74
CA GLU A 66 20.59 -17.73 3.48
C GLU A 66 20.40 -16.35 2.84
N ARG A 67 19.55 -16.25 1.81
CA ARG A 67 19.23 -14.97 1.18
C ARG A 67 18.59 -14.00 2.17
N VAL A 68 17.57 -14.45 2.92
CA VAL A 68 16.91 -13.60 3.91
C VAL A 68 17.90 -13.14 4.98
N LYS A 69 18.83 -13.98 5.40
CA LYS A 69 19.88 -13.61 6.36
C LYS A 69 20.84 -12.58 5.79
N ASP A 70 21.20 -12.69 4.50
CA ASP A 70 22.03 -11.69 3.83
C ASP A 70 21.33 -10.34 3.74
N ASP A 71 20.08 -10.33 3.31
CA ASP A 71 19.27 -9.12 3.11
C ASP A 71 18.88 -8.45 4.44
N SER A 72 18.72 -9.23 5.52
CA SER A 72 18.21 -8.73 6.80
C SER A 72 19.24 -7.89 7.56
N PHE A 73 18.77 -6.85 8.25
CA PHE A 73 19.58 -6.10 9.22
C PHE A 73 19.92 -6.98 10.44
N PHE A 74 18.89 -7.52 11.12
CA PHE A 74 19.10 -8.48 12.21
C PHE A 74 19.44 -9.85 11.65
N LYS A 75 20.55 -10.47 12.13
CA LYS A 75 21.08 -11.73 11.59
C LYS A 75 20.52 -12.98 12.29
N ASN A 76 19.63 -12.81 13.27
CA ASN A 76 18.93 -13.91 13.92
C ASN A 76 17.84 -14.47 13.01
N VAL A 77 18.25 -15.21 11.98
CA VAL A 77 17.36 -15.86 11.00
C VAL A 77 17.57 -17.36 11.08
N THR A 78 16.48 -18.09 11.33
CA THR A 78 16.48 -19.56 11.40
C THR A 78 15.72 -20.13 10.21
N GLY A 79 16.40 -20.92 9.39
CA GLY A 79 15.79 -21.68 8.31
C GLY A 79 15.16 -22.97 8.82
N VAL A 80 13.90 -23.21 8.45
CA VAL A 80 13.16 -24.41 8.79
C VAL A 80 13.02 -25.31 7.56
N ALA A 81 13.53 -26.54 7.65
CA ALA A 81 13.52 -27.49 6.55
C ALA A 81 12.51 -28.63 6.77
N PRO A 82 12.05 -29.25 5.67
CA PRO A 82 12.12 -28.81 4.29
C PRO A 82 11.02 -27.83 3.92
N LEU A 83 9.87 -27.87 4.60
CA LEU A 83 8.70 -27.02 4.35
C LEU A 83 8.20 -26.40 5.67
N PRO A 84 7.62 -25.21 5.62
CA PRO A 84 6.96 -24.60 6.77
C PRO A 84 5.76 -25.49 7.19
N GLY A 85 5.27 -25.28 8.37
CA GLY A 85 4.17 -26.04 8.95
C GLY A 85 4.51 -26.34 10.41
N MET A 86 4.19 -27.53 10.87
CA MET A 86 4.43 -27.90 12.27
C MET A 86 5.89 -27.69 12.70
N ALA A 87 6.87 -28.00 11.84
CA ALA A 87 8.29 -27.83 12.18
C ALA A 87 8.68 -26.37 12.49
N MET A 88 8.09 -25.40 11.80
CA MET A 88 8.29 -23.97 12.11
C MET A 88 7.70 -23.63 13.47
N TRP A 89 6.49 -24.09 13.73
CA TRP A 89 5.81 -23.82 15.01
C TRP A 89 6.48 -24.52 16.16
N GLU A 90 7.00 -25.73 16.02
CA GLU A 90 7.82 -26.40 17.04
C GLU A 90 9.03 -25.56 17.46
N GLN A 91 9.73 -24.94 16.49
CA GLN A 91 10.85 -24.07 16.78
C GLN A 91 10.42 -22.75 17.44
N ILE A 92 9.34 -22.12 16.97
CA ILE A 92 8.78 -20.92 17.59
C ILE A 92 8.33 -21.19 19.02
N LEU A 93 7.62 -22.28 19.26
CA LEU A 93 7.19 -22.68 20.60
C LEU A 93 8.38 -22.97 21.52
N SER A 94 9.42 -23.64 21.00
CA SER A 94 10.66 -23.87 21.76
C SER A 94 11.34 -22.55 22.11
N TYR A 95 11.42 -21.62 21.19
CA TYR A 95 12.00 -20.30 21.42
C TYR A 95 11.24 -19.52 22.51
N LEU A 96 9.91 -19.57 22.49
CA LEU A 96 9.05 -18.92 23.50
C LEU A 96 9.21 -19.59 24.88
N ARG A 97 9.30 -20.94 24.96
CA ARG A 97 9.53 -21.68 26.20
C ARG A 97 10.86 -21.33 26.87
N VAL A 98 11.93 -21.31 26.08
CA VAL A 98 13.27 -20.93 26.60
C VAL A 98 13.27 -19.54 27.24
N ARG A 99 12.36 -18.67 26.83
CA ARG A 99 12.16 -17.31 27.37
C ARG A 99 11.12 -17.20 28.46
N GLY A 100 10.52 -18.31 28.89
CA GLY A 100 9.52 -18.33 29.96
C GLY A 100 8.19 -17.67 29.58
N LEU A 101 7.85 -17.63 28.31
CA LEU A 101 6.68 -16.91 27.78
C LEU A 101 5.40 -17.76 27.73
N GLU A 102 5.41 -18.96 28.30
CA GLU A 102 4.26 -19.89 28.30
C GLU A 102 3.03 -19.37 29.07
N LYS A 103 3.22 -18.34 29.90
CA LYS A 103 2.17 -17.65 30.67
C LYS A 103 2.13 -16.16 30.36
N GLY A 104 2.90 -15.71 29.36
CA GLY A 104 3.04 -14.32 29.01
C GLY A 104 1.83 -13.76 28.26
N ARG A 105 1.85 -12.44 28.06
CA ARG A 105 0.95 -11.76 27.12
C ARG A 105 1.66 -11.68 25.77
N ILE A 106 1.07 -12.31 24.78
CA ILE A 106 1.67 -12.45 23.44
C ILE A 106 0.78 -11.71 22.42
N GLY A 107 1.35 -10.70 21.81
CA GLY A 107 0.72 -10.03 20.66
C GLY A 107 0.80 -10.91 19.42
N VAL A 108 -0.26 -10.95 18.65
CA VAL A 108 -0.34 -11.71 17.39
C VAL A 108 -1.02 -10.87 16.31
N GLU A 109 -0.66 -11.08 15.04
CA GLU A 109 -1.26 -10.37 13.91
C GLU A 109 -2.42 -11.16 13.32
N LEU A 110 -3.63 -10.96 13.86
CA LEU A 110 -4.85 -11.66 13.43
C LEU A 110 -5.58 -10.95 12.28
N GLY A 111 -5.14 -9.76 11.91
CA GLY A 111 -5.82 -8.94 10.92
C GLY A 111 -7.06 -8.21 11.47
N HIS A 112 -7.58 -7.31 10.66
CA HIS A 112 -8.78 -6.53 10.95
C HIS A 112 -9.54 -6.13 9.68
N SER A 113 -8.96 -6.32 8.50
CA SER A 113 -9.57 -5.96 7.22
C SER A 113 -9.49 -7.11 6.22
N PRO A 114 -10.56 -7.40 5.48
CA PRO A 114 -10.57 -8.42 4.44
C PRO A 114 -9.91 -7.98 3.14
N ILE A 115 -9.57 -6.68 2.97
CA ILE A 115 -9.05 -6.14 1.70
C ILE A 115 -7.54 -6.31 1.57
N ARG A 116 -6.81 -6.53 2.67
CA ARG A 116 -5.36 -6.64 2.64
C ARG A 116 -4.88 -8.01 2.21
N ILE A 117 -4.00 -8.06 1.19
CA ILE A 117 -3.21 -9.25 0.88
C ILE A 117 -1.95 -9.25 1.77
N GLU A 118 -2.14 -9.58 3.02
CA GLU A 118 -1.08 -9.73 4.00
C GLU A 118 -1.07 -11.14 4.55
N THR A 119 0.10 -11.63 4.94
CA THR A 119 0.25 -12.94 5.55
C THR A 119 -0.03 -12.90 7.05
N PHE A 120 -1.26 -12.61 7.42
CA PHE A 120 -1.68 -12.70 8.82
C PHE A 120 -1.48 -14.12 9.39
N LEU A 121 -1.53 -14.22 10.71
CA LEU A 121 -1.52 -15.50 11.39
C LEU A 121 -2.74 -16.32 10.96
N LEU A 122 -2.52 -17.54 10.49
CA LEU A 122 -3.62 -18.43 10.11
C LEU A 122 -4.38 -18.91 11.34
N ALA A 123 -5.68 -19.19 11.20
CA ALA A 123 -6.47 -19.74 12.30
C ALA A 123 -5.87 -21.02 12.88
N SER A 124 -5.36 -21.92 12.02
CA SER A 124 -4.67 -23.15 12.44
C SER A 124 -3.39 -22.88 13.23
N GLU A 125 -2.64 -21.84 12.86
CA GLU A 125 -1.41 -21.45 13.57
C GLU A 125 -1.76 -20.84 14.94
N TYR A 126 -2.84 -20.08 15.01
CA TYR A 126 -3.34 -19.52 16.24
C TYR A 126 -3.82 -20.60 17.23
N GLU A 127 -4.51 -21.64 16.73
CA GLU A 127 -4.90 -22.78 17.55
C GLU A 127 -3.66 -23.56 18.08
N ILE A 128 -2.62 -23.76 17.25
CA ILE A 128 -1.35 -24.37 17.70
C ILE A 128 -0.76 -23.59 18.92
N LEU A 129 -0.77 -22.26 18.85
CA LEU A 129 -0.28 -21.42 19.95
C LEU A 129 -1.13 -21.58 21.21
N LYS A 130 -2.46 -21.58 21.09
CA LYS A 130 -3.39 -21.72 22.22
C LYS A 130 -3.28 -23.08 22.89
N ASP A 131 -3.17 -24.13 22.09
CA ASP A 131 -3.04 -25.49 22.60
C ASP A 131 -1.71 -25.70 23.30
N ALA A 132 -0.62 -25.14 22.78
CA ALA A 132 0.71 -25.24 23.35
C ALA A 132 0.88 -24.41 24.64
N PHE A 133 0.21 -23.25 24.73
CA PHE A 133 0.32 -22.30 25.83
C PHE A 133 -1.05 -21.88 26.38
N PRO A 134 -1.79 -22.82 27.02
CA PRO A 134 -3.16 -22.56 27.49
C PRO A 134 -3.26 -21.54 28.63
N GLN A 135 -2.13 -21.14 29.22
CA GLN A 135 -2.07 -20.11 30.26
C GLN A 135 -1.59 -18.75 29.75
N ALA A 136 -1.14 -18.66 28.48
CA ALA A 136 -0.78 -17.40 27.85
C ALA A 136 -2.02 -16.60 27.46
N LYS A 137 -1.88 -15.28 27.41
CA LYS A 137 -2.91 -14.38 26.87
C LYS A 137 -2.48 -13.90 25.48
N PHE A 138 -3.28 -14.23 24.48
CA PHE A 138 -3.05 -13.78 23.12
C PHE A 138 -3.92 -12.56 22.82
N GLU A 139 -3.30 -11.51 22.27
CA GLU A 139 -3.96 -10.24 21.94
C GLU A 139 -3.69 -9.85 20.50
N ASN A 140 -4.70 -9.33 19.81
CA ASN A 140 -4.50 -8.85 18.44
C ASN A 140 -3.68 -7.55 18.44
N ALA A 141 -2.45 -7.64 17.97
CA ALA A 141 -1.49 -6.54 17.92
C ALA A 141 -1.57 -5.72 16.62
N THR A 142 -2.42 -6.10 15.67
CA THR A 142 -2.50 -5.47 14.35
C THR A 142 -2.74 -3.98 14.43
N HIS A 143 -3.63 -3.53 15.31
CA HIS A 143 -3.99 -2.12 15.44
C HIS A 143 -2.82 -1.23 15.87
N PHE A 144 -2.12 -1.60 16.94
CA PHE A 144 -1.03 -0.76 17.43
C PHE A 144 0.16 -0.73 16.45
N LEU A 145 0.38 -1.80 15.69
CA LEU A 145 1.40 -1.82 14.63
C LEU A 145 1.03 -0.87 13.49
N ASN A 146 -0.24 -0.85 13.08
CA ASN A 146 -0.70 0.10 12.09
C ASN A 146 -0.50 1.56 12.55
N GLU A 147 -0.79 1.86 13.83
CA GLU A 147 -0.53 3.19 14.42
C GLU A 147 0.97 3.57 14.41
N ILE A 148 1.86 2.58 14.48
CA ILE A 148 3.30 2.80 14.33
C ILE A 148 3.65 3.10 12.86
N PHE A 149 3.09 2.35 11.92
CA PHE A 149 3.46 2.40 10.51
C PHE A 149 2.96 3.65 9.79
N ILE A 150 1.86 4.26 10.23
CA ILE A 150 1.32 5.45 9.58
C ILE A 150 2.27 6.67 9.67
N ILE A 151 3.13 6.77 10.69
CA ILE A 151 4.13 7.85 10.85
C ILE A 151 5.48 7.35 10.34
N LYS A 152 5.89 7.83 9.19
CA LYS A 152 7.09 7.40 8.49
C LYS A 152 8.36 8.05 9.04
N ASP A 153 9.47 7.31 9.04
CA ASP A 153 10.79 7.88 9.28
C ASP A 153 11.39 8.49 7.99
N GLU A 154 12.51 9.21 8.11
CA GLU A 154 13.16 9.89 6.97
C GLU A 154 13.59 8.91 5.86
N ALA A 155 14.02 7.70 6.22
CA ALA A 155 14.43 6.69 5.23
C ALA A 155 13.22 6.10 4.48
N GLU A 156 12.08 5.96 5.17
CA GLU A 156 10.82 5.58 4.56
C GLU A 156 10.36 6.66 3.56
N ILE A 157 10.37 7.92 3.99
CA ILE A 157 9.97 9.06 3.15
C ILE A 157 10.86 9.16 1.90
N GLU A 158 12.18 9.00 2.05
CA GLU A 158 13.10 9.00 0.90
C GLU A 158 12.82 7.82 -0.05
N SER A 159 12.49 6.65 0.49
CA SER A 159 12.12 5.49 -0.32
C SER A 159 10.84 5.74 -1.13
N PHE A 160 9.84 6.40 -0.53
CA PHE A 160 8.64 6.83 -1.25
C PHE A 160 8.92 7.85 -2.35
N ARG A 161 9.86 8.81 -2.12
CA ARG A 161 10.28 9.77 -3.16
C ARG A 161 10.86 9.05 -4.36
N GLN A 162 11.76 8.10 -4.14
CA GLN A 162 12.37 7.31 -5.21
C GLN A 162 11.33 6.45 -5.94
N ALA A 163 10.43 5.78 -5.21
CA ALA A 163 9.36 4.98 -5.81
C ALA A 163 8.40 5.85 -6.66
N ALA A 164 8.03 7.04 -6.17
CA ALA A 164 7.18 7.98 -6.91
C ALA A 164 7.88 8.50 -8.18
N GLU A 165 9.18 8.83 -8.12
CA GLU A 165 9.96 9.26 -9.29
C GLU A 165 10.04 8.15 -10.35
N ILE A 166 10.20 6.89 -9.94
CA ILE A 166 10.20 5.75 -10.85
C ILE A 166 8.82 5.59 -11.52
N CYS A 167 7.72 5.79 -10.79
CA CYS A 167 6.37 5.78 -11.37
C CYS A 167 6.20 6.90 -12.42
N ASP A 168 6.63 8.13 -12.10
CA ASP A 168 6.57 9.28 -13.01
C ASP A 168 7.37 9.02 -14.30
N LEU A 169 8.56 8.41 -14.17
CA LEU A 169 9.38 8.00 -15.31
C LEU A 169 8.65 6.94 -16.16
N GLY A 170 8.08 5.92 -15.52
CA GLY A 170 7.33 4.86 -16.20
C GLY A 170 6.15 5.42 -17.00
N LEU A 171 5.36 6.31 -16.38
CA LEU A 171 4.26 6.99 -17.05
C LEU A 171 4.74 7.85 -18.21
N GLY A 172 5.83 8.61 -18.03
CA GLY A 172 6.42 9.43 -19.10
C GLY A 172 6.84 8.62 -20.33
N VAL A 173 7.35 7.39 -20.14
CA VAL A 173 7.67 6.47 -21.25
C VAL A 173 6.39 5.95 -21.90
N VAL A 174 5.42 5.50 -21.11
CA VAL A 174 4.12 5.03 -21.62
C VAL A 174 3.46 6.10 -22.47
N LEU A 175 3.34 7.34 -21.98
CA LEU A 175 2.71 8.43 -22.74
C LEU A 175 3.43 8.79 -24.04
N LYS A 176 4.72 8.51 -24.15
CA LYS A 176 5.49 8.68 -25.40
C LYS A 176 5.28 7.56 -26.41
N GLU A 177 4.94 6.36 -25.96
CA GLU A 177 4.82 5.18 -26.83
C GLU A 177 3.37 4.78 -27.11
N LEU A 178 2.43 5.17 -26.24
CA LEU A 178 1.01 4.83 -26.32
C LEU A 178 0.41 5.26 -27.67
N ARG A 179 -0.26 4.30 -28.34
CA ARG A 179 -0.94 4.52 -29.64
C ARG A 179 -2.12 3.59 -29.82
N VAL A 180 -3.03 3.98 -30.68
CA VAL A 180 -4.16 3.13 -31.10
C VAL A 180 -3.65 1.80 -31.65
N GLY A 181 -4.35 0.72 -31.33
CA GLY A 181 -4.05 -0.65 -31.75
C GLY A 181 -3.16 -1.44 -30.78
N MET A 182 -2.47 -0.79 -29.85
CA MET A 182 -1.76 -1.50 -28.76
C MET A 182 -2.75 -2.24 -27.88
N THR A 183 -2.31 -3.35 -27.31
CA THR A 183 -3.07 -4.04 -26.25
C THR A 183 -2.73 -3.44 -24.89
N GLU A 184 -3.65 -3.58 -23.92
CA GLU A 184 -3.41 -3.15 -22.53
C GLU A 184 -2.17 -3.84 -21.95
N THR A 185 -1.92 -5.12 -22.30
CA THR A 185 -0.72 -5.87 -21.87
C THR A 185 0.57 -5.34 -22.48
N GLU A 186 0.56 -4.84 -23.72
CA GLU A 186 1.73 -4.18 -24.31
C GLU A 186 2.05 -2.88 -23.57
N VAL A 187 1.04 -2.11 -23.19
CA VAL A 187 1.20 -0.86 -22.42
C VAL A 187 1.77 -1.15 -21.03
N ALA A 188 1.24 -2.15 -20.33
CA ALA A 188 1.78 -2.58 -19.03
C ALA A 188 3.25 -3.01 -19.15
N GLY A 189 3.60 -3.79 -20.18
CA GLY A 189 4.97 -4.23 -20.42
C GLY A 189 5.95 -3.07 -20.67
N ILE A 190 5.51 -2.00 -21.34
CA ILE A 190 6.31 -0.78 -21.52
C ILE A 190 6.59 -0.11 -20.17
N ALA A 191 5.54 0.08 -19.34
CA ALA A 191 5.68 0.65 -18.01
C ALA A 191 6.64 -0.18 -17.15
N GLU A 192 6.42 -1.49 -17.08
CA GLU A 192 7.23 -2.42 -16.28
C GLU A 192 8.70 -2.42 -16.71
N HIS A 193 8.97 -2.45 -18.02
CA HIS A 193 10.34 -2.37 -18.53
C HIS A 193 11.02 -1.07 -18.12
N ALA A 194 10.35 0.07 -18.30
CA ALA A 194 10.89 1.38 -17.97
C ALA A 194 11.17 1.52 -16.47
N MET A 195 10.20 1.17 -15.62
CA MET A 195 10.33 1.25 -14.17
C MET A 195 11.38 0.27 -13.63
N ARG A 196 11.43 -0.96 -14.15
CA ARG A 196 12.46 -1.93 -13.76
C ARG A 196 13.86 -1.44 -14.11
N LYS A 197 14.03 -0.85 -15.28
CA LYS A 197 15.31 -0.25 -15.71
C LYS A 197 15.72 0.94 -14.83
N ALA A 198 14.74 1.66 -14.27
CA ALA A 198 14.95 2.78 -13.35
C ALA A 198 15.20 2.34 -11.90
N GLY A 199 15.13 1.03 -11.58
CA GLY A 199 15.45 0.50 -10.28
C GLY A 199 14.27 -0.03 -9.46
N SER A 200 13.05 -0.12 -10.04
CA SER A 200 11.94 -0.78 -9.34
C SER A 200 12.27 -2.23 -9.02
N GLU A 201 12.18 -2.60 -7.75
CA GLU A 201 12.66 -3.90 -7.25
C GLU A 201 11.73 -5.06 -7.54
N LEU A 202 10.42 -4.84 -7.42
CA LEU A 202 9.40 -5.89 -7.53
C LEU A 202 8.16 -5.35 -8.27
N ASN A 203 7.43 -6.25 -8.94
CA ASN A 203 6.07 -6.00 -9.41
C ASN A 203 5.08 -6.62 -8.40
N TRP A 204 5.19 -6.23 -7.14
CA TRP A 204 4.33 -6.74 -6.10
C TRP A 204 3.31 -5.68 -5.75
N THR A 205 2.11 -5.86 -6.24
CA THR A 205 0.95 -5.08 -5.84
C THR A 205 -0.17 -6.04 -5.48
N PHE A 206 -1.18 -5.54 -4.80
CA PHE A 206 -2.30 -6.38 -4.43
C PHE A 206 -3.11 -6.87 -5.66
N THR A 207 -2.97 -6.21 -6.80
CA THR A 207 -3.58 -6.57 -8.08
C THR A 207 -2.67 -7.40 -8.99
N GLY A 208 -1.42 -7.60 -8.58
CA GLY A 208 -0.46 -8.44 -9.30
C GLY A 208 0.33 -7.73 -10.40
N GLY A 209 0.36 -6.39 -10.44
CA GLY A 209 1.16 -5.62 -11.41
C GLY A 209 0.56 -4.27 -11.75
N GLN A 210 0.82 -3.80 -12.96
CA GLN A 210 0.28 -2.54 -13.46
C GLN A 210 -1.18 -2.72 -13.86
N GLU A 211 -2.01 -1.73 -13.57
CA GLU A 211 -3.43 -1.74 -13.94
C GLU A 211 -3.64 -0.85 -15.17
N ILE A 212 -4.03 -1.45 -16.27
CA ILE A 212 -4.32 -0.75 -17.52
C ILE A 212 -5.72 -1.10 -17.97
N GLY A 213 -6.61 -0.11 -17.95
CA GLY A 213 -7.97 -0.26 -18.42
C GLY A 213 -8.28 0.72 -19.54
N SER A 214 -8.87 0.26 -20.66
CA SER A 214 -9.18 1.11 -21.79
C SER A 214 -10.63 0.99 -22.26
N GLY A 215 -11.23 2.09 -22.73
CA GLY A 215 -12.59 2.15 -23.22
C GLY A 215 -13.61 1.69 -22.16
N HIS A 216 -14.41 0.66 -22.45
CA HIS A 216 -15.40 0.14 -21.51
C HIS A 216 -14.77 -0.43 -20.23
N ARG A 217 -13.53 -0.92 -20.28
CA ARG A 217 -12.82 -1.45 -19.12
C ARG A 217 -12.37 -0.35 -18.16
N ALA A 218 -12.03 0.85 -18.69
CA ALA A 218 -11.78 2.03 -17.85
C ALA A 218 -13.06 2.52 -17.15
N SER A 219 -14.24 2.13 -17.66
CA SER A 219 -15.54 2.55 -17.17
C SER A 219 -16.26 1.49 -16.32
N TYR A 220 -15.56 0.53 -15.77
CA TYR A 220 -16.15 -0.40 -14.82
C TYR A 220 -16.65 0.32 -13.57
N TYR A 221 -17.73 -0.19 -13.01
CA TYR A 221 -18.33 0.43 -11.82
C TYR A 221 -17.30 0.57 -10.69
N TRP A 222 -17.22 1.78 -10.18
CA TRP A 222 -16.21 2.20 -9.21
C TRP A 222 -14.75 2.12 -9.70
N GLY A 223 -14.51 2.17 -11.01
CA GLY A 223 -13.18 2.26 -11.58
C GLY A 223 -12.24 1.15 -11.11
N GLY A 224 -12.82 -0.05 -10.93
CA GLY A 224 -12.16 -1.18 -10.28
C GLY A 224 -10.77 -1.46 -10.81
N CYS A 225 -10.00 -2.15 -10.03
CA CYS A 225 -8.70 -2.68 -10.41
C CYS A 225 -8.81 -3.39 -11.77
N THR A 226 -8.03 -2.93 -12.73
CA THR A 226 -8.18 -3.37 -14.12
C THR A 226 -6.89 -4.04 -14.60
N PRO A 227 -6.66 -5.32 -14.27
CA PRO A 227 -5.52 -6.05 -14.81
C PRO A 227 -5.51 -5.96 -16.33
N PRO A 228 -4.36 -5.68 -16.95
CA PRO A 228 -4.26 -5.49 -18.38
C PRO A 228 -4.62 -6.77 -19.15
N THR A 229 -5.29 -6.61 -20.27
CA THR A 229 -5.72 -7.72 -21.13
C THR A 229 -5.21 -7.55 -22.56
N ARG A 230 -5.61 -8.50 -23.42
CA ARG A 230 -5.35 -8.41 -24.87
C ARG A 230 -6.32 -7.47 -25.60
N LYS A 231 -7.20 -6.74 -24.88
CA LYS A 231 -8.04 -5.72 -25.51
C LYS A 231 -7.15 -4.70 -26.19
N ARG A 232 -7.49 -4.39 -27.44
CA ARG A 232 -6.82 -3.32 -28.20
C ARG A 232 -7.42 -1.98 -27.83
N ILE A 233 -6.56 -1.00 -27.68
CA ILE A 233 -6.89 0.39 -27.43
C ILE A 233 -7.39 0.99 -28.75
N GLU A 234 -8.52 1.66 -28.70
CA GLU A 234 -9.19 2.21 -29.86
C GLU A 234 -9.22 3.75 -29.80
N ARG A 235 -9.43 4.39 -30.95
CA ARG A 235 -9.62 5.84 -30.99
C ARG A 235 -10.90 6.20 -30.24
N GLY A 236 -10.84 7.24 -29.41
CA GLY A 236 -11.92 7.65 -28.51
C GLY A 236 -11.89 6.98 -27.13
N ASP A 237 -11.10 5.92 -26.94
CA ASP A 237 -10.96 5.31 -25.62
C ASP A 237 -10.35 6.30 -24.60
N ASN A 238 -10.90 6.30 -23.41
CA ASN A 238 -10.15 6.71 -22.22
C ASN A 238 -9.31 5.53 -21.75
N VAL A 239 -8.07 5.79 -21.37
CA VAL A 239 -7.12 4.78 -20.85
C VAL A 239 -6.72 5.19 -19.44
N ILE A 240 -7.01 4.36 -18.47
CA ILE A 240 -6.45 4.45 -17.12
C ILE A 240 -5.07 3.79 -17.13
N LEU A 241 -4.08 4.51 -16.64
CA LEU A 241 -2.70 4.10 -16.47
C LEU A 241 -2.38 4.17 -14.98
N ASP A 242 -2.51 3.05 -14.30
CA ASP A 242 -2.29 2.92 -12.87
C ASP A 242 -1.01 2.10 -12.64
N LEU A 243 0.03 2.79 -12.21
CA LEU A 243 1.40 2.32 -12.21
C LEU A 243 1.99 2.27 -10.81
N HIS A 244 2.62 1.14 -10.52
CA HIS A 244 3.22 0.87 -9.24
C HIS A 244 4.70 0.55 -9.39
N ALA A 245 5.55 1.23 -8.64
CA ALA A 245 6.98 0.93 -8.53
C ALA A 245 7.35 0.67 -7.07
N MET A 246 8.42 -0.06 -6.85
CA MET A 246 8.87 -0.37 -5.51
C MET A 246 10.36 -0.04 -5.34
N TYR A 247 10.68 0.69 -4.28
CA TYR A 247 12.03 1.04 -3.91
C TYR A 247 12.26 0.83 -2.41
N ASN A 248 13.26 0.06 -2.03
CA ASN A 248 13.51 -0.39 -0.64
C ASN A 248 12.25 -1.00 0.02
N LEU A 249 11.47 -1.78 -0.75
CA LEU A 249 10.19 -2.37 -0.37
C LEU A 249 9.03 -1.36 -0.19
N TYR A 250 9.22 -0.06 -0.39
CA TYR A 250 8.14 0.94 -0.32
C TYR A 250 7.50 1.14 -1.68
N LEU A 251 6.17 1.14 -1.70
CA LEU A 251 5.39 1.26 -2.91
C LEU A 251 5.20 2.73 -3.29
N GLY A 252 5.44 3.06 -4.57
CA GLY A 252 4.92 4.25 -5.23
C GLY A 252 3.63 3.91 -5.95
N ASP A 253 2.65 4.79 -5.89
CA ASP A 253 1.31 4.59 -6.42
C ASP A 253 0.88 5.81 -7.24
N LEU A 254 0.66 5.61 -8.53
CA LEU A 254 0.39 6.67 -9.49
C LEU A 254 -0.64 6.25 -10.53
N ALA A 255 -1.83 6.81 -10.51
CA ALA A 255 -2.80 6.63 -11.58
C ALA A 255 -3.06 7.94 -12.35
N ARG A 256 -3.04 7.87 -13.67
CA ARG A 256 -3.34 8.96 -14.60
C ARG A 256 -4.15 8.45 -15.78
N ASN A 257 -4.63 9.39 -16.57
CA ASN A 257 -5.51 9.10 -17.71
C ASN A 257 -4.91 9.57 -19.02
N ALA A 258 -5.21 8.84 -20.10
CA ALA A 258 -5.00 9.29 -21.46
C ALA A 258 -6.31 9.18 -22.25
N ILE A 259 -6.53 10.07 -23.23
CA ILE A 259 -7.65 10.01 -24.17
C ILE A 259 -7.08 9.83 -25.57
N MET A 260 -7.54 8.80 -26.28
CA MET A 260 -7.04 8.42 -27.59
C MET A 260 -7.73 9.24 -28.70
N GLY A 261 -7.10 10.31 -29.13
CA GLY A 261 -7.63 11.28 -30.11
C GLY A 261 -8.37 12.43 -29.44
N GLU A 262 -9.07 13.23 -30.24
CA GLU A 262 -9.80 14.41 -29.78
C GLU A 262 -10.92 14.02 -28.80
N PRO A 263 -10.93 14.54 -27.54
CA PRO A 263 -11.99 14.25 -26.59
C PRO A 263 -13.34 14.81 -27.04
N THR A 264 -14.39 14.04 -26.82
CA THR A 264 -15.75 14.49 -26.98
C THR A 264 -16.11 15.60 -25.97
N PRO A 265 -17.15 16.43 -26.22
CA PRO A 265 -17.59 17.42 -25.23
C PRO A 265 -17.90 16.81 -23.84
N ALA A 266 -18.49 15.62 -23.82
CA ALA A 266 -18.80 14.92 -22.56
C ALA A 266 -17.53 14.44 -21.83
N GLN A 267 -16.50 13.99 -22.55
CA GLN A 267 -15.20 13.64 -21.96
C GLN A 267 -14.48 14.88 -21.42
N ARG A 268 -14.58 16.03 -22.10
CA ARG A 268 -14.02 17.31 -21.61
C ARG A 268 -14.68 17.74 -20.31
N GLU A 269 -16.02 17.76 -20.28
CA GLU A 269 -16.78 18.10 -19.06
C GLU A 269 -16.38 17.19 -17.88
N LEU A 270 -16.31 15.86 -18.10
CA LEU A 270 -15.88 14.91 -17.08
C LEU A 270 -14.43 15.20 -16.62
N SER A 271 -13.53 15.51 -17.56
CA SER A 271 -12.13 15.84 -17.25
C SER A 271 -12.02 17.11 -16.41
N ASP A 272 -12.78 18.16 -16.73
CA ASP A 272 -12.75 19.42 -15.99
C ASP A 272 -13.22 19.24 -14.54
N ILE A 273 -14.31 18.49 -14.34
CA ILE A 273 -14.80 18.15 -12.99
C ILE A 273 -13.78 17.27 -12.24
N PHE A 274 -13.20 16.30 -12.93
CA PHE A 274 -12.20 15.40 -12.37
C PHE A 274 -10.96 16.16 -11.91
N VAL A 275 -10.39 17.03 -12.75
CA VAL A 275 -9.21 17.83 -12.41
C VAL A 275 -9.51 18.79 -11.24
N ALA A 276 -10.67 19.43 -11.25
CA ALA A 276 -11.09 20.30 -10.15
C ALA A 276 -11.21 19.53 -8.83
N ALA A 277 -11.74 18.32 -8.87
CA ALA A 277 -11.84 17.45 -7.70
C ALA A 277 -10.46 16.96 -7.20
N CYS A 278 -9.53 16.59 -8.11
CA CYS A 278 -8.16 16.22 -7.77
C CYS A 278 -7.43 17.37 -7.03
N ASN A 279 -7.55 18.59 -7.53
CA ASN A 279 -6.97 19.78 -6.89
C ASN A 279 -7.56 20.01 -5.50
N LEU A 280 -8.90 19.94 -5.35
CA LEU A 280 -9.56 20.09 -4.06
C LEU A 280 -9.14 19.03 -3.05
N LEU A 281 -8.99 17.77 -3.50
CA LEU A 281 -8.51 16.67 -2.65
C LEU A 281 -7.10 16.97 -2.14
N LEU A 282 -6.19 17.32 -3.04
CA LEU A 282 -4.81 17.65 -2.68
C LEU A 282 -4.75 18.84 -1.71
N GLU A 283 -5.51 19.91 -1.96
CA GLU A 283 -5.62 21.07 -1.06
C GLU A 283 -6.19 20.72 0.32
N SER A 284 -6.96 19.64 0.44
CA SER A 284 -7.61 19.23 1.68
C SER A 284 -6.74 18.34 2.56
N LEU A 285 -5.73 17.68 2.00
CA LEU A 285 -4.78 16.84 2.74
C LEU A 285 -3.75 17.73 3.45
N LYS A 286 -4.09 18.19 4.66
CA LYS A 286 -3.25 19.09 5.48
C LYS A 286 -3.12 18.56 6.90
N PRO A 287 -2.00 18.84 7.58
CA PRO A 287 -1.86 18.49 8.99
C PRO A 287 -2.97 19.15 9.82
N GLY A 288 -3.55 18.41 10.74
CA GLY A 288 -4.64 18.85 11.59
C GLY A 288 -6.05 18.62 11.04
N ALA A 289 -6.22 18.39 9.74
CA ALA A 289 -7.50 17.95 9.20
C ALA A 289 -7.76 16.48 9.58
N THR A 290 -9.02 16.12 9.80
CA THR A 290 -9.40 14.71 9.95
C THR A 290 -9.70 14.08 8.60
N TYR A 291 -9.58 12.75 8.52
CA TYR A 291 -9.95 12.00 7.31
C TYR A 291 -11.42 12.21 6.94
N GLY A 292 -12.29 12.30 7.95
CA GLY A 292 -13.71 12.61 7.76
C GLY A 292 -13.95 13.99 7.15
N GLU A 293 -13.25 15.02 7.64
CA GLU A 293 -13.37 16.38 7.09
C GLU A 293 -12.91 16.45 5.62
N VAL A 294 -11.87 15.72 5.25
CA VAL A 294 -11.44 15.61 3.85
C VAL A 294 -12.52 14.94 3.01
N ALA A 295 -13.05 13.81 3.48
CA ALA A 295 -14.10 13.08 2.77
C ALA A 295 -15.37 13.93 2.62
N ASP A 296 -15.81 14.63 3.68
CA ASP A 296 -17.00 15.49 3.65
C ASP A 296 -16.88 16.64 2.64
N LYS A 297 -15.67 17.23 2.53
CA LYS A 297 -15.41 18.27 1.51
C LYS A 297 -15.54 17.72 0.09
N MET A 298 -15.00 16.52 -0.12
CA MET A 298 -15.08 15.87 -1.43
C MET A 298 -16.50 15.47 -1.77
N ASP A 299 -17.24 14.91 -0.81
CA ASP A 299 -18.65 14.56 -0.96
C ASP A 299 -19.49 15.81 -1.31
N ALA A 300 -19.29 16.91 -0.59
CA ALA A 300 -19.98 18.16 -0.86
C ALA A 300 -19.63 18.75 -2.25
N PHE A 301 -18.41 18.58 -2.74
CA PHE A 301 -18.03 18.96 -4.10
C PHE A 301 -18.76 18.09 -5.14
N MET A 302 -18.78 16.77 -4.95
CA MET A 302 -19.45 15.84 -5.85
C MET A 302 -20.97 16.08 -5.91
N ASP A 303 -21.60 16.42 -4.78
CA ASP A 303 -23.02 16.76 -4.71
C ASP A 303 -23.33 18.06 -5.49
N ARG A 304 -22.53 19.13 -5.27
CA ARG A 304 -22.71 20.41 -5.96
C ARG A 304 -22.56 20.30 -7.47
N THR A 305 -21.66 19.42 -7.93
CA THR A 305 -21.40 19.22 -9.36
C THR A 305 -22.36 18.22 -10.01
N GLY A 306 -23.16 17.49 -9.21
CA GLY A 306 -24.04 16.41 -9.67
C GLY A 306 -23.29 15.12 -10.05
N TYR A 307 -22.02 14.98 -9.61
CA TYR A 307 -21.18 13.83 -9.94
C TYR A 307 -21.12 12.78 -8.82
N ARG A 308 -21.82 12.96 -7.70
CA ARG A 308 -21.83 12.05 -6.56
C ARG A 308 -22.10 10.59 -6.95
N GLN A 309 -23.05 10.38 -7.83
CA GLN A 309 -23.44 9.04 -8.32
C GLN A 309 -22.37 8.36 -9.19
N TYR A 310 -21.39 9.11 -9.65
CA TYR A 310 -20.28 8.63 -10.50
C TYR A 310 -18.96 8.49 -9.73
N ALA A 311 -18.91 8.96 -8.48
CA ALA A 311 -17.72 8.93 -7.65
C ALA A 311 -17.67 7.66 -6.77
N LEU A 312 -16.49 7.06 -6.67
CA LEU A 312 -16.21 6.04 -5.65
C LEU A 312 -16.32 6.71 -4.26
N PRO A 313 -17.01 6.11 -3.28
CA PRO A 313 -17.03 6.62 -1.91
C PRO A 313 -15.74 6.30 -1.18
N GLY A 314 -14.68 7.08 -1.43
CA GLY A 314 -13.36 6.94 -0.86
C GLY A 314 -12.37 7.78 -1.66
N TYR A 315 -11.51 8.54 -0.96
CA TYR A 315 -10.68 9.57 -1.58
C TYR A 315 -9.19 9.39 -1.26
N GLY A 316 -8.80 8.20 -0.83
CA GLY A 316 -7.41 7.90 -0.56
C GLY A 316 -7.23 6.85 0.53
N HIS A 317 -5.98 6.42 0.68
CA HIS A 317 -5.58 5.40 1.66
C HIS A 317 -4.10 5.57 2.04
N GLY A 318 -3.70 4.96 3.15
CA GLY A 318 -2.30 4.86 3.52
C GLY A 318 -1.51 3.99 2.54
N ILE A 319 -0.20 4.17 2.56
CA ILE A 319 0.75 3.40 1.76
C ILE A 319 1.98 3.05 2.58
N GLY A 320 2.57 1.88 2.34
CA GLY A 320 3.67 1.38 3.15
C GLY A 320 4.57 0.37 2.45
N ILE A 321 5.15 -0.48 3.28
CA ILE A 321 5.98 -1.59 2.83
C ILE A 321 5.11 -2.62 2.12
N LEU A 322 5.51 -2.99 0.90
CA LEU A 322 4.91 -4.03 0.08
C LEU A 322 3.44 -3.78 -0.28
N GLY A 323 2.96 -2.55 -0.22
CA GLY A 323 1.65 -2.26 -0.74
C GLY A 323 0.87 -1.16 -0.06
N ASN A 324 -0.39 -1.10 -0.44
CA ASN A 324 -1.34 -0.15 0.09
C ASN A 324 -1.70 -0.52 1.53
N GLU A 325 -1.71 0.48 2.40
CA GLU A 325 -2.21 0.36 3.75
C GLU A 325 -3.67 0.86 3.75
N TYR A 326 -4.65 -0.06 3.92
CA TYR A 326 -6.05 0.34 4.07
C TYR A 326 -6.38 0.70 5.53
N TYR A 327 -5.44 1.32 6.18
CA TYR A 327 -5.52 1.99 7.45
C TYR A 327 -4.44 3.08 7.44
N PRO A 328 -4.84 4.33 7.43
CA PRO A 328 -6.21 4.84 7.34
C PRO A 328 -6.77 4.84 5.91
N VAL A 329 -8.07 5.14 5.77
CA VAL A 329 -8.73 5.37 4.49
C VAL A 329 -9.50 6.69 4.56
N VAL A 330 -9.36 7.53 3.53
CA VAL A 330 -10.10 8.80 3.43
C VAL A 330 -11.54 8.52 3.02
N MET A 331 -12.38 8.22 3.99
CA MET A 331 -13.80 7.92 3.79
C MET A 331 -14.65 8.64 4.82
N ASN A 332 -15.91 8.87 4.49
CA ASN A 332 -16.89 9.38 5.44
C ASN A 332 -17.13 8.37 6.56
N SER A 333 -17.21 8.83 7.81
CA SER A 333 -17.44 8.01 9.00
C SER A 333 -18.76 7.21 9.00
N SER A 334 -19.69 7.54 8.10
CA SER A 334 -20.95 6.80 7.92
C SER A 334 -20.77 5.45 7.17
N VAL A 335 -19.63 5.22 6.53
CA VAL A 335 -19.35 3.95 5.88
C VAL A 335 -18.84 2.97 6.94
N PRO A 336 -19.47 1.79 7.13
CA PRO A 336 -19.06 0.83 8.16
C PRO A 336 -17.79 0.09 7.72
N TYR A 337 -16.73 0.81 7.55
CA TYR A 337 -15.38 0.33 7.29
C TYR A 337 -14.48 0.89 8.39
N GLU A 338 -13.34 0.29 8.64
CA GLU A 338 -12.38 0.77 9.65
C GLU A 338 -11.75 2.14 9.31
N SER A 339 -12.50 2.99 8.57
CA SER A 339 -12.16 4.38 8.41
C SER A 339 -12.29 5.05 9.78
N LYS A 340 -11.17 5.34 10.41
CA LYS A 340 -11.19 6.25 11.54
C LYS A 340 -11.35 7.66 10.98
N GLY A 341 -12.57 8.05 10.62
CA GLY A 341 -12.86 9.39 10.14
C GLY A 341 -12.43 10.49 11.12
N ASP A 342 -12.26 10.16 12.39
CA ASP A 342 -11.71 11.01 13.46
C ASP A 342 -10.17 11.04 13.51
N LEU A 343 -9.47 10.17 12.76
CA LEU A 343 -8.02 10.18 12.70
C LEU A 343 -7.53 11.49 12.06
N VAL A 344 -6.57 12.13 12.71
CA VAL A 344 -6.01 13.42 12.28
C VAL A 344 -4.78 13.19 11.42
N LEU A 345 -4.71 13.86 10.27
CA LEU A 345 -3.52 13.93 9.43
C LEU A 345 -2.38 14.60 10.20
N GLN A 346 -1.24 13.93 10.27
CA GLN A 346 -0.06 14.39 11.00
C GLN A 346 1.15 14.49 10.06
N PRO A 347 2.12 15.36 10.37
CA PRO A 347 3.39 15.37 9.65
C PRO A 347 4.05 14.00 9.62
N ASN A 348 4.68 13.68 8.50
CA ASN A 348 5.31 12.40 8.20
C ASN A 348 4.34 11.23 7.94
N MET A 349 3.05 11.47 7.81
CA MET A 349 2.17 10.52 7.15
C MET A 349 2.40 10.57 5.64
N VAL A 350 2.37 9.42 4.99
CA VAL A 350 2.38 9.32 3.52
C VAL A 350 1.08 8.66 3.11
N GLU A 351 0.34 9.36 2.26
CA GLU A 351 -0.99 8.97 1.80
C GLU A 351 -1.01 8.83 0.28
N VAL A 352 -1.87 7.98 -0.22
CA VAL A 352 -2.29 8.02 -1.62
C VAL A 352 -3.58 8.84 -1.69
N ALA A 353 -3.50 10.03 -2.25
CA ALA A 353 -4.70 10.72 -2.69
C ALA A 353 -5.28 9.95 -3.87
N ALA A 354 -6.53 9.51 -3.79
CA ALA A 354 -7.18 8.72 -4.82
C ALA A 354 -8.55 9.29 -5.18
N LEU A 355 -8.83 9.36 -6.47
CA LEU A 355 -10.15 9.78 -6.99
C LEU A 355 -10.53 8.91 -8.17
N VAL A 356 -11.73 8.37 -8.13
CA VAL A 356 -12.32 7.64 -9.24
C VAL A 356 -13.66 8.27 -9.61
N LEU A 357 -13.80 8.66 -10.87
CA LEU A 357 -15.07 9.06 -11.48
C LEU A 357 -15.38 8.13 -12.65
N ASN A 358 -16.60 7.60 -12.68
CA ASN A 358 -17.03 6.70 -13.74
C ASN A 358 -18.42 7.11 -14.23
N LYS A 359 -18.47 7.83 -15.36
CA LYS A 359 -19.72 8.26 -16.02
C LYS A 359 -20.06 7.28 -17.15
N PRO A 360 -21.04 6.39 -16.95
CA PRO A 360 -21.39 5.38 -17.93
C PRO A 360 -21.68 6.00 -19.32
N GLY A 361 -21.13 5.38 -20.36
CA GLY A 361 -21.28 5.84 -21.75
C GLY A 361 -20.40 7.04 -22.13
N VAL A 362 -19.61 7.57 -21.20
CA VAL A 362 -18.66 8.68 -21.44
C VAL A 362 -17.23 8.21 -21.24
N ALA A 363 -16.79 8.01 -19.99
CA ALA A 363 -15.46 7.53 -19.63
C ALA A 363 -15.41 7.18 -18.13
N GLY A 364 -14.40 6.39 -17.76
CA GLY A 364 -13.93 6.30 -16.39
C GLY A 364 -12.57 6.98 -16.26
N MET A 365 -12.35 7.67 -15.14
CA MET A 365 -11.10 8.36 -14.81
C MET A 365 -10.64 7.97 -13.42
N ARG A 366 -9.33 7.79 -13.26
CA ARG A 366 -8.69 7.48 -11.98
C ARG A 366 -7.48 8.38 -11.77
N MET A 367 -7.35 8.89 -10.58
CA MET A 367 -6.15 9.57 -10.10
C MET A 367 -5.71 8.89 -8.81
N GLU A 368 -4.43 8.53 -8.76
CA GLU A 368 -3.72 8.21 -7.56
C GLU A 368 -2.41 8.97 -7.53
N MET A 369 -2.00 9.40 -6.35
CA MET A 369 -0.82 10.22 -6.14
C MET A 369 -0.29 10.01 -4.74
N THR A 370 0.98 9.65 -4.61
CA THR A 370 1.66 9.56 -3.33
C THR A 370 1.92 10.98 -2.79
N VAL A 371 1.45 11.27 -1.58
CA VAL A 371 1.49 12.59 -0.94
C VAL A 371 2.08 12.48 0.46
N LEU A 372 3.13 13.25 0.74
CA LEU A 372 3.69 13.41 2.09
C LEU A 372 2.97 14.54 2.81
N ILE A 373 2.45 14.28 4.01
CA ILE A 373 1.94 15.32 4.90
C ILE A 373 3.14 15.98 5.60
N THR A 374 3.28 17.29 5.42
CA THR A 374 4.36 18.09 6.01
C THR A 374 3.87 18.88 7.23
N LYS A 375 4.74 19.63 7.89
CA LYS A 375 4.33 20.47 9.03
C LYS A 375 3.37 21.60 8.64
N ASP A 376 3.51 22.12 7.40
CA ASP A 376 2.81 23.31 6.94
C ASP A 376 1.76 23.04 5.84
N GLY A 377 1.60 21.77 5.42
CA GLY A 377 0.70 21.38 4.35
C GLY A 377 0.97 19.98 3.86
N ASN A 378 1.14 19.84 2.55
CA ASN A 378 1.53 18.57 1.94
C ASN A 378 2.56 18.77 0.82
N GLU A 379 3.19 17.68 0.43
CA GLU A 379 4.11 17.61 -0.69
C GLU A 379 3.70 16.44 -1.58
N PRO A 380 3.20 16.70 -2.80
CA PRO A 380 3.02 15.67 -3.81
C PRO A 380 4.37 15.09 -4.21
N LEU A 381 4.57 13.78 -4.07
CA LEU A 381 5.81 13.12 -4.47
C LEU A 381 5.85 12.87 -5.98
N ASN A 382 4.71 12.57 -6.59
CA ASN A 382 4.57 12.52 -8.05
C ASN A 382 4.44 13.94 -8.63
N LYS A 383 5.01 14.15 -9.82
CA LYS A 383 5.08 15.49 -10.46
C LYS A 383 4.26 15.59 -11.75
N VAL A 384 3.53 14.53 -12.10
CA VAL A 384 2.71 14.49 -13.33
C VAL A 384 1.38 15.19 -13.13
N PRO A 385 0.93 16.04 -14.10
CA PRO A 385 -0.34 16.76 -14.01
C PRO A 385 -1.57 15.84 -13.93
N PHE A 386 -2.70 16.38 -13.49
CA PHE A 386 -3.98 15.63 -13.38
C PHE A 386 -4.72 15.57 -14.70
N GLU A 387 -4.46 16.50 -15.61
CA GLU A 387 -5.11 16.58 -16.91
C GLU A 387 -4.83 15.30 -17.72
N PRO A 388 -5.86 14.71 -18.34
CA PRO A 388 -5.65 13.58 -19.22
C PRO A 388 -4.73 13.92 -20.39
N ALA A 389 -3.78 13.05 -20.69
CA ALA A 389 -2.93 13.20 -21.87
C ALA A 389 -3.75 12.93 -23.15
N ILE A 390 -3.67 13.82 -24.15
CA ILE A 390 -4.33 13.62 -25.45
C ILE A 390 -3.35 12.94 -26.39
N ILE A 391 -3.69 11.75 -26.88
CA ILE A 391 -2.83 10.92 -27.74
C ILE A 391 -3.41 10.85 -29.14
N GLU A 392 -2.79 11.53 -30.09
CA GLU A 392 -3.26 11.63 -31.49
C GLU A 392 -2.85 10.46 -32.38
N ARG A 393 -1.79 9.72 -32.03
CA ARG A 393 -1.19 8.60 -32.81
C ARG A 393 -1.81 7.24 -32.53
#